data_66322f893fcbcea3c85506bcb6b0a643
#
_entry.id   66322f893fcbcea3c85506bcb6b0a643
#
_cell.length_a   1.000
_cell.length_b   1.000
_cell.length_c   1.000
_cell.angle_alpha   90.00
_cell.angle_beta   90.00
_cell.angle_gamma   90.00
#
_symmetry.space_group_name_H-M   'P 1'
#
loop_
_entity.id
_entity.type
_entity.pdbx_description
1 polymer ?
#
loop_
_entity_poly.entity_id
_entity_poly.type
_entity_poly.pdbx_seq_one_letter_code
_entity_poly.pdbx_strand_id
1 'polypeptide(L)'
;MAEVWVYAEPKHGTFPRVTFEMLAAARRMAEEAGGDVSAVVLGSGLGEVDLDPLGAAGADAVLVLDDPALDPYTTDAYAAALETLITQRQPEALLLADGATGLDVAPVLAQRLGTG
;
A
#
# COMPACT_ATOMS: atom_id res chain seq x y z
N MET A 1 -18.03 -5.69 -1.25
CA MET A 1 -17.43 -5.13 -2.46
C MET A 1 -15.95 -5.46 -2.48
N ALA A 2 -15.42 -5.76 -3.65
CA ALA A 2 -14.00 -6.01 -3.79
C ALA A 2 -13.21 -4.72 -3.61
N GLU A 3 -12.11 -4.78 -2.87
CA GLU A 3 -11.23 -3.65 -2.70
C GLU A 3 -9.82 -4.06 -3.11
N VAL A 4 -9.21 -3.30 -4.01
CA VAL A 4 -7.85 -3.54 -4.46
C VAL A 4 -6.95 -2.48 -3.84
N TRP A 5 -5.90 -2.91 -3.18
CA TRP A 5 -4.97 -2.01 -2.51
C TRP A 5 -3.68 -1.87 -3.31
N VAL A 6 -3.13 -0.66 -3.28
CA VAL A 6 -1.80 -0.36 -3.81
C VAL A 6 -0.94 0.14 -2.66
N TYR A 7 0.16 -0.54 -2.39
CA TYR A 7 1.13 -0.05 -1.43
C TYR A 7 1.92 1.09 -2.07
N ALA A 8 1.71 2.29 -1.59
CA ALA A 8 2.32 3.50 -2.13
C ALA A 8 3.43 3.97 -1.17
N GLU A 9 4.68 3.87 -1.61
CA GLU A 9 5.83 4.26 -0.80
C GLU A 9 6.36 5.61 -1.27
N PRO A 10 6.27 6.66 -0.43
CA PRO A 10 6.82 7.95 -0.80
C PRO A 10 8.34 7.93 -0.75
N LYS A 11 8.98 8.66 -1.66
CA LYS A 11 10.41 8.88 -1.68
C LYS A 11 10.66 10.36 -1.82
N HIS A 12 11.37 10.93 -0.84
CA HIS A 12 11.66 12.36 -0.82
C HIS A 12 10.39 13.22 -0.89
N GLY A 13 9.32 12.78 -0.20
CA GLY A 13 8.06 13.52 -0.14
C GLY A 13 7.13 13.35 -1.33
N THR A 14 7.53 12.59 -2.35
CA THR A 14 6.72 12.35 -3.55
C THR A 14 6.61 10.86 -3.81
N PHE A 15 5.73 10.49 -4.76
CA PHE A 15 5.56 9.09 -5.13
C PHE A 15 6.23 8.81 -6.46
N PRO A 16 6.95 7.68 -6.60
CA PRO A 16 7.59 7.33 -7.87
C PRO A 16 6.56 6.93 -8.91
N ARG A 17 6.98 6.98 -10.17
CA ARG A 17 6.12 6.68 -11.32
C ARG A 17 5.43 5.32 -11.22
N VAL A 18 6.13 4.31 -10.67
CA VAL A 18 5.57 2.95 -10.53
C VAL A 18 4.31 2.95 -9.67
N THR A 19 4.19 3.86 -8.69
CA THR A 19 3.00 3.97 -7.88
C THR A 19 1.77 4.27 -8.73
N PHE A 20 1.91 5.21 -9.67
CA PHE A 20 0.81 5.60 -10.55
C PHE A 20 0.48 4.50 -11.55
N GLU A 21 1.48 3.76 -12.00
CA GLU A 21 1.27 2.60 -12.87
C GLU A 21 0.49 1.50 -12.14
N MET A 22 0.81 1.26 -10.87
CA MET A 22 0.06 0.30 -10.04
C MET A 22 -1.37 0.77 -9.80
N LEU A 23 -1.58 2.07 -9.58
CA LEU A 23 -2.94 2.60 -9.40
C LEU A 23 -3.79 2.41 -10.65
N ALA A 24 -3.20 2.61 -11.83
CA ALA A 24 -3.90 2.36 -13.09
C ALA A 24 -4.28 0.88 -13.25
N ALA A 25 -3.36 -0.03 -12.90
CA ALA A 25 -3.63 -1.46 -12.94
C ALA A 25 -4.71 -1.85 -11.93
N ALA A 26 -4.63 -1.30 -10.72
CA ALA A 26 -5.61 -1.57 -9.68
C ALA A 26 -7.00 -1.08 -10.08
N ARG A 27 -7.07 0.07 -10.75
CA ARG A 27 -8.35 0.61 -11.22
C ARG A 27 -9.00 -0.33 -12.22
N ARG A 28 -8.24 -0.90 -13.14
CA ARG A 28 -8.77 -1.90 -14.08
C ARG A 28 -9.28 -3.14 -13.36
N MET A 29 -8.51 -3.65 -12.39
CA MET A 29 -8.93 -4.81 -11.61
C MET A 29 -10.21 -4.53 -10.83
N ALA A 30 -10.28 -3.37 -10.19
CA ALA A 30 -11.45 -3.00 -9.38
C ALA A 30 -12.69 -2.80 -10.24
N GLU A 31 -12.56 -2.23 -11.42
CA GLU A 31 -13.69 -2.05 -12.33
C GLU A 31 -14.29 -3.38 -12.77
N GLU A 32 -13.45 -4.36 -13.07
CA GLU A 32 -13.91 -5.71 -13.42
C GLU A 32 -14.63 -6.39 -12.25
N ALA A 33 -14.16 -6.15 -11.03
CA ALA A 33 -14.73 -6.76 -9.83
C ALA A 33 -15.88 -5.95 -9.22
N GLY A 34 -16.14 -4.75 -9.75
CA GLY A 34 -17.15 -3.85 -9.19
C GLY A 34 -16.77 -3.25 -7.85
N GLY A 35 -15.48 -3.00 -7.64
CA GLY A 35 -14.96 -2.54 -6.37
C GLY A 35 -14.21 -1.21 -6.42
N ASP A 36 -13.51 -0.94 -5.33
CA ASP A 36 -12.78 0.31 -5.12
C ASP A 36 -11.28 0.08 -5.04
N VAL A 37 -10.52 1.16 -5.22
CA VAL A 37 -9.07 1.17 -5.07
C VAL A 37 -8.69 2.03 -3.87
N SER A 38 -7.85 1.49 -2.99
CA SER A 38 -7.27 2.24 -1.88
C SER A 38 -5.75 2.22 -1.98
N ALA A 39 -5.13 3.37 -1.77
CA ALA A 39 -3.69 3.43 -1.63
C ALA A 39 -3.35 3.31 -0.14
N VAL A 40 -2.32 2.54 0.18
CA VAL A 40 -1.85 2.35 1.56
C VAL A 40 -0.49 2.99 1.69
N VAL A 41 -0.35 3.92 2.64
CA VAL A 41 0.89 4.64 2.90
C VAL A 41 1.31 4.39 4.34
N LEU A 42 2.50 3.82 4.52
CA LEU A 42 3.05 3.53 5.84
C LEU A 42 4.33 4.35 6.05
N GLY A 43 4.54 4.79 7.28
CA GLY A 43 5.77 5.46 7.63
C GLY A 43 5.68 6.22 8.93
N SER A 44 6.67 7.04 9.19
CA SER A 44 6.71 7.93 10.34
C SER A 44 6.99 9.34 9.85
N GLY A 45 6.24 10.31 10.37
CA GLY A 45 6.42 11.71 9.97
C GLY A 45 5.87 12.00 8.58
N LEU A 46 4.72 11.45 8.25
CA LEU A 46 4.11 11.57 6.92
C LEU A 46 3.33 12.87 6.69
N GLY A 47 3.28 13.74 7.68
CA GLY A 47 2.43 14.94 7.62
C GLY A 47 2.74 15.90 6.48
N GLU A 48 3.96 15.89 5.95
CA GLU A 48 4.36 16.76 4.85
C GLU A 48 4.30 16.08 3.48
N VAL A 49 3.90 14.81 3.43
CA VAL A 49 3.76 14.10 2.16
C VAL A 49 2.43 14.52 1.53
N ASP A 50 2.48 14.95 0.27
CA ASP A 50 1.26 15.30 -0.47
C ASP A 50 0.61 14.03 -0.98
N LEU A 51 -0.56 13.72 -0.46
CA LEU A 51 -1.32 12.52 -0.83
C LEU A 51 -2.29 12.76 -1.99
N ASP A 52 -2.52 14.01 -2.37
CA ASP A 52 -3.49 14.36 -3.42
C ASP A 52 -3.24 13.66 -4.75
N PRO A 53 -1.98 13.49 -5.21
CA PRO A 53 -1.73 12.79 -6.47
C PRO A 53 -2.26 11.36 -6.51
N LEU A 54 -2.37 10.69 -5.35
CA LEU A 54 -2.89 9.32 -5.29
C LEU A 54 -4.37 9.29 -5.66
N GLY A 55 -5.14 10.22 -5.12
CA GLY A 55 -6.56 10.35 -5.47
C GLY A 55 -6.74 10.74 -6.93
N ALA A 56 -5.93 11.68 -7.41
CA ALA A 56 -5.99 12.12 -8.80
C ALA A 56 -5.67 10.99 -9.78
N ALA A 57 -4.87 10.02 -9.37
CA ALA A 57 -4.47 8.87 -10.19
C ALA A 57 -5.45 7.69 -10.09
N GLY A 58 -6.50 7.80 -9.29
CA GLY A 58 -7.56 6.80 -9.26
C GLY A 58 -7.79 6.11 -7.92
N ALA A 59 -7.11 6.49 -6.86
CA ALA A 59 -7.40 5.94 -5.54
C ALA A 59 -8.69 6.55 -5.00
N ASP A 60 -9.64 5.71 -4.61
CA ASP A 60 -10.89 6.16 -3.99
C ASP A 60 -10.68 6.55 -2.55
N ALA A 61 -9.69 5.94 -1.89
CA ALA A 61 -9.34 6.24 -0.51
C ALA A 61 -7.84 6.09 -0.32
N VAL A 62 -7.29 6.76 0.68
CA VAL A 62 -5.89 6.62 1.08
C VAL A 62 -5.87 6.21 2.55
N LEU A 63 -5.30 5.05 2.83
CA LEU A 63 -5.13 4.55 4.19
C LEU A 63 -3.73 4.93 4.64
N VAL A 64 -3.63 5.77 5.66
CA VAL A 64 -2.35 6.25 6.15
C VAL A 64 -2.11 5.70 7.54
N LEU A 65 -0.97 5.03 7.72
CA LEU A 65 -0.50 4.62 9.04
C LEU A 65 0.81 5.35 9.31
N ASP A 66 0.73 6.38 10.14
CA ASP A 66 1.87 7.19 10.55
C ASP A 66 2.20 6.84 12.00
N ASP A 67 3.27 6.09 12.21
CA ASP A 67 3.62 5.58 13.52
C ASP A 67 5.14 5.64 13.71
N PRO A 68 5.62 6.21 14.85
CA PRO A 68 7.06 6.26 15.12
C PRO A 68 7.75 4.90 15.09
N ALA A 69 7.02 3.82 15.37
CA ALA A 69 7.59 2.46 15.32
C ALA A 69 8.00 2.04 13.91
N LEU A 70 7.58 2.77 12.88
CA LEU A 70 7.96 2.50 11.50
C LEU A 70 9.24 3.22 11.09
N ASP A 71 9.90 3.92 12.00
CA ASP A 71 11.17 4.59 11.75
C ASP A 71 12.19 4.16 12.82
N PRO A 72 13.35 3.60 12.45
CA PRO A 72 13.78 3.31 11.08
C PRO A 72 13.01 2.15 10.46
N TYR A 73 13.07 2.03 9.15
CA TYR A 73 12.44 0.94 8.43
C TYR A 73 12.95 -0.41 8.93
N THR A 74 12.02 -1.32 9.22
CA THR A 74 12.32 -2.73 9.38
C THR A 74 11.26 -3.53 8.61
N THR A 75 11.68 -4.61 7.98
CA THR A 75 10.77 -5.47 7.24
C THR A 75 9.67 -6.02 8.14
N ASP A 76 10.03 -6.43 9.36
CA ASP A 76 9.08 -7.01 10.29
C ASP A 76 8.01 -6.01 10.73
N ALA A 77 8.40 -4.77 11.01
CA ALA A 77 7.44 -3.74 11.43
C ALA A 77 6.46 -3.40 10.30
N TYR A 78 6.96 -3.27 9.09
CA TYR A 78 6.11 -2.96 7.94
C TYR A 78 5.18 -4.13 7.60
N ALA A 79 5.71 -5.37 7.62
CA ALA A 79 4.89 -6.55 7.38
C ALA A 79 3.80 -6.70 8.45
N ALA A 80 4.13 -6.44 9.71
CA ALA A 80 3.15 -6.50 10.81
C ALA A 80 2.06 -5.45 10.64
N ALA A 81 2.42 -4.23 10.24
CA ALA A 81 1.46 -3.16 10.00
C ALA A 81 0.50 -3.52 8.86
N LEU A 82 1.03 -4.03 7.75
CA LEU A 82 0.21 -4.47 6.62
C LEU A 82 -0.69 -5.64 7.01
N GLU A 83 -0.17 -6.61 7.75
CA GLU A 83 -0.96 -7.74 8.24
C GLU A 83 -2.17 -7.26 9.04
N THR A 84 -1.94 -6.31 9.96
CA THR A 84 -3.02 -5.76 10.76
C THR A 84 -4.10 -5.11 9.90
N LEU A 85 -3.70 -4.28 8.94
CA LEU A 85 -4.64 -3.61 8.06
C LEU A 85 -5.40 -4.61 7.18
N ILE A 86 -4.71 -5.59 6.63
CA ILE A 86 -5.33 -6.63 5.78
C ILE A 86 -6.33 -7.46 6.59
N THR A 87 -5.97 -7.83 7.81
CA THR A 87 -6.85 -8.62 8.67
C THR A 87 -8.12 -7.85 9.02
N GLN A 88 -7.99 -6.55 9.25
CA GLN A 88 -9.14 -5.71 9.59
C GLN A 88 -10.06 -5.44 8.40
N ARG A 89 -9.53 -5.27 7.21
CA ARG A 89 -10.31 -4.79 6.06
C ARG A 89 -10.48 -5.81 4.94
N GLN A 90 -9.66 -6.83 4.90
CA GLN A 90 -9.76 -7.97 3.97
C GLN A 90 -9.86 -7.55 2.50
N PRO A 91 -8.84 -6.86 1.95
CA PRO A 91 -8.86 -6.51 0.53
C PRO A 91 -8.77 -7.76 -0.35
N GLU A 92 -9.28 -7.65 -1.58
CA GLU A 92 -9.17 -8.71 -2.59
C GLU A 92 -7.72 -8.93 -3.02
N ALA A 93 -6.96 -7.85 -3.16
CA ALA A 93 -5.59 -7.91 -3.64
C ALA A 93 -4.78 -6.72 -3.10
N LEU A 94 -3.49 -6.92 -2.98
CA LEU A 94 -2.53 -5.88 -2.62
C LEU A 94 -1.41 -5.88 -3.64
N LEU A 95 -1.21 -4.77 -4.33
CA LEU A 95 -0.13 -4.59 -5.30
C LEU A 95 1.06 -3.92 -4.61
N LEU A 96 2.22 -4.50 -4.79
CA LEU A 96 3.49 -4.02 -4.24
C LEU A 96 4.48 -3.82 -5.38
N ALA A 97 5.20 -2.71 -5.37
CA ALA A 97 6.21 -2.45 -6.38
C ALA A 97 7.46 -3.32 -6.15
N ASP A 98 8.16 -3.55 -7.22
CA ASP A 98 9.41 -4.32 -7.22
C ASP A 98 10.58 -3.45 -6.78
N GLY A 99 10.42 -2.75 -5.66
CA GLY A 99 11.47 -1.96 -5.03
C GLY A 99 12.03 -2.67 -3.81
N ALA A 100 13.00 -2.06 -3.14
CA ALA A 100 13.65 -2.68 -1.98
C ALA A 100 12.65 -3.08 -0.89
N THR A 101 11.75 -2.17 -0.53
CA THR A 101 10.75 -2.45 0.50
C THR A 101 9.79 -3.54 0.05
N GLY A 102 9.30 -3.47 -1.19
CA GLY A 102 8.37 -4.47 -1.72
C GLY A 102 8.99 -5.86 -1.80
N LEU A 103 10.25 -5.94 -2.24
CA LEU A 103 10.95 -7.23 -2.31
C LEU A 103 11.13 -7.87 -0.94
N ASP A 104 11.39 -7.05 0.08
CA ASP A 104 11.62 -7.56 1.44
C ASP A 104 10.32 -7.87 2.18
N VAL A 105 9.32 -7.00 2.03
CA VAL A 105 8.07 -7.10 2.78
C VAL A 105 7.16 -8.19 2.25
N ALA A 106 7.07 -8.35 0.93
CA ALA A 106 6.10 -9.26 0.32
C ALA A 106 6.23 -10.72 0.80
N PRO A 107 7.45 -11.32 0.81
CA PRO A 107 7.56 -12.70 1.29
C PRO A 107 7.22 -12.85 2.78
N VAL A 108 7.65 -11.90 3.60
CA VAL A 108 7.37 -11.93 5.04
C VAL A 108 5.87 -11.79 5.29
N LEU A 109 5.23 -10.87 4.59
CA LEU A 109 3.79 -10.66 4.70
C LEU A 109 3.02 -11.91 4.27
N ALA A 110 3.38 -12.51 3.15
CA ALA A 110 2.74 -13.73 2.67
C ALA A 110 2.84 -14.86 3.70
N GLN A 111 4.00 -15.01 4.34
CA GLN A 111 4.20 -16.03 5.36
C GLN A 111 3.32 -15.74 6.59
N ARG A 112 3.25 -14.48 7.03
CA ARG A 112 2.43 -14.10 8.19
C ARG A 112 0.94 -14.32 7.92
N LEU A 113 0.51 -14.13 6.69
CA LEU A 113 -0.90 -14.34 6.29
C LEU A 113 -1.20 -15.80 5.96
N GLY A 114 -0.18 -16.66 5.90
CA GLY A 114 -0.36 -18.06 5.57
C GLY A 114 -0.67 -18.33 4.10
N THR A 115 -0.31 -17.39 3.21
CA THR A 115 -0.59 -17.52 1.76
C THR A 115 0.68 -17.87 1.01
N GLY A 116 1.62 -18.27 1.36
CA GLY A 116 2.81 -18.70 0.63
C GLY A 116 3.04 -17.96 -0.64
#